data_37281fd91caa357cbf579cf50a9eba98
#
_entry.id   37281fd91caa357cbf579cf50a9eba98
#
_cell.length_a   1.000
_cell.length_b   1.000
_cell.length_c   1.000
_cell.angle_alpha   90.00
_cell.angle_beta   90.00
_cell.angle_gamma   90.00
#
_symmetry.space_group_name_H-M   'P 1'
#
loop_
_entity.id
_entity.type
_entity.pdbx_description
1 polymer ?
#
loop_
_entity_poly.entity_id
_entity_poly.type
_entity_poly.pdbx_seq_one_letter_code
_entity_poly.pdbx_strand_id
1 'polypeptide(L)'
;MLSKLATKQVRYKMAPAEDAVPSPGPATDFAEQFAQTPSLQALREVIDAGGKVRRVVARRAGLGESELVALQHLILGARGPAEVARLLEVSTAASTGIVDRLVAHGHVERRPHPDDRRRTDVHVTDSGREEVLGLLMPMFVELARLDAEFDDEERAVVARYLRRTIQAFDAVIDPD
;
A
#
# COMPACT_ATOMS: atom_id res chain seq x y z
N MET A 1 45.39 -8.59 0.46
CA MET A 1 45.21 -7.79 1.70
C MET A 1 43.75 -7.36 1.73
N LEU A 2 42.88 -8.18 2.35
CA LEU A 2 41.46 -7.92 2.51
C LEU A 2 41.25 -7.45 3.95
N SER A 3 40.96 -6.17 4.10
CA SER A 3 40.76 -5.50 5.39
C SER A 3 39.37 -5.82 5.93
N LYS A 4 39.35 -6.31 7.17
CA LYS A 4 38.20 -6.63 8.00
C LYS A 4 37.29 -5.41 8.19
N LEU A 5 36.09 -5.45 7.64
CA LEU A 5 34.98 -4.66 8.12
C LEU A 5 34.31 -5.40 9.28
N ALA A 6 34.55 -4.89 10.47
CA ALA A 6 33.97 -5.40 11.70
C ALA A 6 32.48 -5.00 11.74
N THR A 7 31.62 -5.98 11.56
CA THR A 7 30.18 -5.87 11.79
C THR A 7 29.95 -5.63 13.29
N LYS A 8 29.60 -4.41 13.65
CA LYS A 8 29.22 -4.03 15.00
C LYS A 8 27.81 -4.55 15.27
N GLN A 9 27.73 -5.76 15.85
CA GLN A 9 26.45 -6.30 16.33
C GLN A 9 25.92 -5.38 17.45
N VAL A 10 24.91 -4.59 17.10
CA VAL A 10 24.09 -3.88 18.09
C VAL A 10 23.09 -4.89 18.64
N ARG A 11 23.44 -5.52 19.76
CA ARG A 11 22.48 -6.31 20.54
C ARG A 11 21.44 -5.37 21.12
N TYR A 12 20.28 -5.30 20.52
CA TYR A 12 19.09 -4.70 21.11
C TYR A 12 18.66 -5.54 22.32
N LYS A 13 18.90 -5.00 23.52
CA LYS A 13 18.39 -5.56 24.76
C LYS A 13 16.89 -5.23 24.81
N MET A 14 16.03 -6.21 24.53
CA MET A 14 14.59 -6.07 24.68
C MET A 14 14.29 -5.74 26.16
N ALA A 15 13.78 -4.54 26.40
CA ALA A 15 13.11 -4.24 27.66
C ALA A 15 11.79 -5.01 27.73
N PRO A 16 11.35 -5.47 28.91
CA PRO A 16 10.07 -6.16 29.05
C PRO A 16 8.93 -5.25 28.62
N ALA A 17 7.98 -5.83 27.88
CA ALA A 17 6.92 -5.12 27.16
C ALA A 17 5.78 -4.56 28.05
N GLU A 18 5.90 -4.59 29.36
CA GLU A 18 4.78 -4.24 30.27
C GLU A 18 4.76 -2.78 30.73
N ASP A 19 5.84 -1.99 30.54
CA ASP A 19 5.92 -0.67 31.17
C ASP A 19 5.96 0.53 30.18
N ALA A 20 5.64 0.37 28.90
CA ALA A 20 5.98 1.41 27.92
C ALA A 20 4.84 1.95 27.04
N VAL A 21 3.57 1.64 27.34
CA VAL A 21 2.45 2.33 26.65
C VAL A 21 1.83 3.32 27.62
N PRO A 22 2.12 4.63 27.50
CA PRO A 22 1.45 5.64 28.32
C PRO A 22 -0.04 5.60 28.03
N SER A 23 -0.87 5.66 29.09
CA SER A 23 -2.29 5.90 28.96
C SER A 23 -2.50 7.18 28.14
N PRO A 24 -3.47 7.22 27.21
CA PRO A 24 -3.69 8.40 26.37
C PRO A 24 -4.05 9.59 27.27
N GLY A 25 -3.08 10.48 27.46
CA GLY A 25 -3.26 11.82 27.95
C GLY A 25 -3.95 12.70 26.89
N PRO A 26 -3.98 14.03 27.05
CA PRO A 26 -4.44 14.92 26.01
C PRO A 26 -3.79 14.59 24.67
N ALA A 27 -4.54 14.63 23.57
CA ALA A 27 -4.08 14.18 22.24
C ALA A 27 -2.76 14.80 21.79
N THR A 28 -2.45 16.01 22.26
CA THR A 28 -1.17 16.72 22.02
C THR A 28 0.02 16.02 22.68
N ASP A 29 -0.10 15.60 23.93
CA ASP A 29 0.99 14.95 24.67
C ASP A 29 1.26 13.56 24.10
N PHE A 30 0.20 12.85 23.69
CA PHE A 30 0.32 11.57 23.03
C PHE A 30 0.99 11.70 21.65
N ALA A 31 0.64 12.72 20.85
CA ALA A 31 1.23 12.96 19.56
C ALA A 31 2.74 13.27 19.64
N GLU A 32 3.19 14.00 20.67
CA GLU A 32 4.60 14.27 20.91
C GLU A 32 5.38 13.00 21.30
N GLN A 33 4.80 12.15 22.16
CA GLN A 33 5.39 10.87 22.55
C GLN A 33 5.43 9.85 21.39
N PHE A 34 4.38 9.83 20.54
CA PHE A 34 4.29 8.98 19.37
C PHE A 34 5.39 9.26 18.34
N ALA A 35 5.85 10.51 18.23
CA ALA A 35 6.87 10.92 17.28
C ALA A 35 8.32 10.56 17.71
N GLN A 36 8.54 10.01 18.91
CA GLN A 36 9.88 9.93 19.51
C GLN A 36 10.63 8.62 19.27
N THR A 37 9.96 7.51 18.89
CA THR A 37 10.71 6.27 18.63
C THR A 37 11.20 6.21 17.18
N PRO A 38 12.46 5.79 16.92
CA PRO A 38 12.98 5.69 15.56
C PRO A 38 12.13 4.79 14.64
N SER A 39 11.54 3.74 15.18
CA SER A 39 10.67 2.82 14.42
C SER A 39 9.35 3.49 14.00
N LEU A 40 8.74 4.29 14.86
CA LEU A 40 7.52 5.04 14.53
C LEU A 40 7.81 6.18 13.56
N GLN A 41 8.96 6.83 13.69
CA GLN A 41 9.41 7.84 12.72
C GLN A 41 9.61 7.21 11.35
N ALA A 42 10.34 6.09 11.26
CA ALA A 42 10.57 5.36 10.00
C ALA A 42 9.25 4.90 9.38
N LEU A 43 8.31 4.39 10.17
CA LEU A 43 6.97 4.03 9.71
C LEU A 43 6.23 5.21 9.08
N ARG A 44 6.26 6.37 9.73
CA ARG A 44 5.66 7.60 9.19
C ARG A 44 6.28 8.00 7.86
N GLU A 45 7.61 7.95 7.77
CA GLU A 45 8.34 8.24 6.54
C GLU A 45 7.96 7.28 5.40
N VAL A 46 7.77 5.99 5.69
CA VAL A 46 7.30 4.99 4.72
C VAL A 46 5.89 5.32 4.22
N ILE A 47 4.96 5.68 5.12
CA ILE A 47 3.60 6.08 4.76
C ILE A 47 3.61 7.30 3.84
N ASP A 48 4.38 8.32 4.20
CA ASP A 48 4.53 9.55 3.41
C ASP A 48 5.16 9.27 2.04
N ALA A 49 6.19 8.42 1.99
CA ALA A 49 6.82 8.00 0.75
C ALA A 49 5.85 7.24 -0.15
N GLY A 50 5.05 6.31 0.40
CA GLY A 50 4.01 5.57 -0.33
C GLY A 50 2.98 6.52 -0.96
N GLY A 51 2.55 7.54 -0.23
CA GLY A 51 1.66 8.59 -0.77
C GLY A 51 2.31 9.37 -1.93
N LYS A 52 3.60 9.69 -1.83
CA LYS A 52 4.34 10.36 -2.91
C LYS A 52 4.46 9.47 -4.16
N VAL A 53 4.80 8.19 -3.97
CA VAL A 53 4.87 7.21 -5.07
C VAL A 53 3.54 7.16 -5.81
N ARG A 54 2.41 7.01 -5.09
CA ARG A 54 1.07 6.96 -5.69
C ARG A 54 0.79 8.17 -6.57
N ARG A 55 1.03 9.38 -6.08
CA ARG A 55 0.84 10.62 -6.85
C ARG A 55 1.73 10.70 -8.08
N VAL A 56 2.98 10.26 -7.98
CA VAL A 56 3.92 10.26 -9.11
C VAL A 56 3.49 9.25 -10.18
N VAL A 57 3.11 8.04 -9.78
CA VAL A 57 2.64 7.00 -10.72
C VAL A 57 1.36 7.46 -11.40
N ALA A 58 0.36 7.95 -10.66
CA ALA A 58 -0.87 8.48 -11.24
C ALA A 58 -0.58 9.54 -12.30
N ARG A 59 0.22 10.54 -11.98
CA ARG A 59 0.58 11.62 -12.93
C ARG A 59 1.32 11.09 -14.16
N ARG A 60 2.25 10.13 -14.02
CA ARG A 60 3.00 9.57 -15.15
C ARG A 60 2.14 8.71 -16.06
N ALA A 61 1.19 7.99 -15.50
CA ALA A 61 0.20 7.22 -16.24
C ALA A 61 -0.97 8.06 -16.79
N GLY A 62 -0.97 9.39 -16.57
CA GLY A 62 -2.08 10.25 -16.97
C GLY A 62 -3.38 10.00 -16.23
N LEU A 63 -3.32 9.44 -15.03
CA LEU A 63 -4.46 9.02 -14.22
C LEU A 63 -4.71 9.97 -13.04
N GLY A 64 -5.97 10.08 -12.62
CA GLY A 64 -6.35 10.58 -11.31
C GLY A 64 -6.04 9.57 -10.19
N GLU A 65 -5.96 10.03 -8.94
CA GLU A 65 -5.66 9.13 -7.81
C GLU A 65 -6.71 8.01 -7.67
N SER A 66 -7.99 8.31 -7.78
CA SER A 66 -9.07 7.31 -7.74
C SER A 66 -9.01 6.31 -8.91
N GLU A 67 -8.58 6.76 -10.08
CA GLU A 67 -8.38 5.91 -11.25
C GLU A 67 -7.22 4.93 -11.04
N LEU A 68 -6.11 5.41 -10.45
CA LEU A 68 -4.98 4.54 -10.11
C LEU A 68 -5.37 3.51 -9.03
N VAL A 69 -6.12 3.91 -8.00
CA VAL A 69 -6.61 2.98 -6.97
C VAL A 69 -7.53 1.93 -7.58
N ALA A 70 -8.48 2.33 -8.44
CA ALA A 70 -9.34 1.40 -9.18
C ALA A 70 -8.51 0.40 -9.99
N LEU A 71 -7.53 0.90 -10.73
CA LEU A 71 -6.66 0.08 -11.58
C LEU A 71 -5.83 -0.92 -10.77
N GLN A 72 -5.31 -0.52 -9.61
CA GLN A 72 -4.59 -1.42 -8.69
C GLN A 72 -5.47 -2.59 -8.23
N HIS A 73 -6.74 -2.33 -7.89
CA HIS A 73 -7.69 -3.40 -7.54
C HIS A 73 -8.01 -4.30 -8.73
N LEU A 74 -8.16 -3.73 -9.92
CA LEU A 74 -8.48 -4.47 -11.15
C LEU A 74 -7.30 -5.33 -11.65
N ILE A 75 -6.06 -4.94 -11.36
CA ILE A 75 -4.86 -5.75 -11.63
C ILE A 75 -4.90 -7.09 -10.86
N LEU A 76 -5.49 -7.10 -9.67
CA LEU A 76 -5.63 -8.30 -8.84
C LEU A 76 -6.77 -9.24 -9.34
N GLY A 77 -7.68 -8.73 -10.16
CA GLY A 77 -8.77 -9.50 -10.75
C GLY A 77 -9.87 -8.61 -11.30
N ALA A 78 -10.58 -9.12 -12.31
CA ALA A 78 -11.73 -8.43 -12.89
C ALA A 78 -12.84 -8.21 -11.83
N ARG A 79 -13.57 -7.10 -11.96
CA ARG A 79 -14.61 -6.69 -11.02
C ARG A 79 -15.82 -6.12 -11.75
N GLY A 80 -17.01 -6.39 -11.23
CA GLY A 80 -18.23 -5.70 -11.67
C GLY A 80 -18.25 -4.23 -11.23
N PRO A 81 -18.97 -3.33 -11.93
CA PRO A 81 -19.01 -1.90 -11.61
C PRO A 81 -19.46 -1.59 -10.16
N ALA A 82 -20.41 -2.35 -9.62
CA ALA A 82 -20.86 -2.19 -8.23
C ALA A 82 -19.77 -2.61 -7.20
N GLU A 83 -18.93 -3.56 -7.56
CA GLU A 83 -17.82 -3.98 -6.74
C GLU A 83 -16.70 -2.94 -6.74
N VAL A 84 -16.42 -2.35 -7.91
CA VAL A 84 -15.48 -1.22 -8.02
C VAL A 84 -15.96 -0.04 -7.16
N ALA A 85 -17.26 0.28 -7.18
CA ALA A 85 -17.82 1.35 -6.36
C ALA A 85 -17.60 1.10 -4.85
N ARG A 86 -17.80 -0.14 -4.38
CA ARG A 86 -17.53 -0.51 -2.98
C ARG A 86 -16.07 -0.43 -2.61
N LEU A 87 -15.16 -0.92 -3.47
CA LEU A 87 -13.71 -0.89 -3.24
C LEU A 87 -13.15 0.53 -3.17
N LEU A 88 -13.77 1.47 -3.88
CA LEU A 88 -13.38 2.88 -3.91
C LEU A 88 -14.16 3.72 -2.89
N GLU A 89 -15.12 3.13 -2.16
CA GLU A 89 -16.00 3.83 -1.22
C GLU A 89 -16.73 5.04 -1.85
N VAL A 90 -17.15 4.88 -3.12
CA VAL A 90 -17.83 5.93 -3.88
C VAL A 90 -19.21 5.46 -4.37
N SER A 91 -20.04 6.42 -4.82
CA SER A 91 -21.31 6.08 -5.46
C SER A 91 -21.10 5.33 -6.78
N THR A 92 -22.09 4.51 -7.18
CA THR A 92 -22.06 3.80 -8.46
C THR A 92 -21.89 4.76 -9.66
N ALA A 93 -22.47 5.93 -9.59
CA ALA A 93 -22.31 6.95 -10.64
C ALA A 93 -20.87 7.46 -10.74
N ALA A 94 -20.23 7.73 -9.60
CA ALA A 94 -18.82 8.14 -9.54
C ALA A 94 -17.90 7.03 -10.04
N SER A 95 -18.13 5.77 -9.61
CA SER A 95 -17.40 4.61 -10.09
C SER A 95 -17.51 4.42 -11.61
N THR A 96 -18.71 4.61 -12.17
CA THR A 96 -18.92 4.56 -13.63
C THR A 96 -18.03 5.57 -14.33
N GLY A 97 -18.00 6.83 -13.86
CA GLY A 97 -17.15 7.87 -14.45
C GLY A 97 -15.64 7.56 -14.34
N ILE A 98 -15.20 6.96 -13.24
CA ILE A 98 -13.81 6.49 -13.07
C ILE A 98 -13.48 5.41 -14.11
N VAL A 99 -14.35 4.40 -14.23
CA VAL A 99 -14.16 3.31 -15.20
C VAL A 99 -14.21 3.83 -16.64
N ASP A 100 -15.10 4.78 -16.96
CA ASP A 100 -15.17 5.37 -18.30
C ASP A 100 -13.86 6.06 -18.69
N ARG A 101 -13.23 6.79 -17.77
CA ARG A 101 -11.93 7.42 -18.02
C ARG A 101 -10.82 6.38 -18.18
N LEU A 102 -10.80 5.33 -17.36
CA LEU A 102 -9.85 4.23 -17.53
C LEU A 102 -10.00 3.51 -18.88
N VAL A 103 -11.24 3.34 -19.37
CA VAL A 103 -11.50 2.81 -20.72
C VAL A 103 -11.02 3.78 -21.79
N ALA A 104 -11.30 5.07 -21.64
CA ALA A 104 -10.87 6.10 -22.61
C ALA A 104 -9.33 6.18 -22.71
N HIS A 105 -8.61 5.92 -21.63
CA HIS A 105 -7.14 5.86 -21.62
C HIS A 105 -6.59 4.49 -22.04
N GLY A 106 -7.46 3.50 -22.32
CA GLY A 106 -7.03 2.16 -22.74
C GLY A 106 -6.46 1.27 -21.63
N HIS A 107 -6.57 1.68 -20.35
CA HIS A 107 -6.05 0.90 -19.23
C HIS A 107 -6.96 -0.27 -18.85
N VAL A 108 -8.25 -0.16 -19.12
CA VAL A 108 -9.23 -1.23 -18.85
C VAL A 108 -10.20 -1.37 -20.03
N GLU A 109 -10.86 -2.51 -20.06
CA GLU A 109 -11.95 -2.77 -20.99
C GLU A 109 -13.14 -3.41 -20.28
N ARG A 110 -14.33 -3.30 -20.85
CA ARG A 110 -15.54 -3.95 -20.39
C ARG A 110 -15.77 -5.24 -21.14
N ARG A 111 -15.96 -6.34 -20.43
CA ARG A 111 -16.29 -7.65 -21.01
C ARG A 111 -17.57 -8.20 -20.38
N PRO A 112 -18.40 -8.94 -21.13
CA PRO A 112 -19.52 -9.68 -20.53
C PRO A 112 -19.00 -10.64 -19.44
N HIS A 113 -19.74 -10.75 -18.33
CA HIS A 113 -19.42 -11.73 -17.29
C HIS A 113 -19.57 -13.16 -17.86
N PRO A 114 -18.64 -14.08 -17.59
CA PRO A 114 -18.65 -15.41 -18.19
C PRO A 114 -19.93 -16.22 -17.90
N ASP A 115 -20.46 -16.10 -16.68
CA ASP A 115 -21.61 -16.89 -16.22
C ASP A 115 -22.95 -16.14 -16.34
N ASP A 116 -22.95 -14.82 -16.61
CA ASP A 116 -24.16 -14.01 -16.76
C ASP A 116 -23.95 -12.86 -17.75
N ARG A 117 -24.40 -13.07 -18.99
CA ARG A 117 -24.27 -12.07 -20.06
C ARG A 117 -25.00 -10.74 -19.81
N ARG A 118 -25.84 -10.65 -18.78
CA ARG A 118 -26.48 -9.38 -18.36
C ARG A 118 -25.56 -8.54 -17.52
N ARG A 119 -24.48 -9.13 -16.99
CA ARG A 119 -23.45 -8.46 -16.19
C ARG A 119 -22.26 -8.13 -17.07
N THR A 120 -21.57 -7.08 -16.68
CA THR A 120 -20.34 -6.62 -17.33
C THR A 120 -19.26 -6.52 -16.27
N ASP A 121 -18.09 -7.08 -16.55
CA ASP A 121 -16.90 -6.94 -15.72
C ASP A 121 -15.91 -5.99 -16.38
N VAL A 122 -15.13 -5.34 -15.55
CA VAL A 122 -14.04 -4.46 -15.94
C VAL A 122 -12.74 -5.24 -15.80
N HIS A 123 -12.00 -5.35 -16.89
CA HIS A 123 -10.73 -6.06 -16.99
C HIS A 123 -9.62 -5.07 -17.29
N VAL A 124 -8.47 -5.25 -16.65
CA VAL A 124 -7.25 -4.53 -17.01
C VAL A 124 -6.78 -5.05 -18.37
N THR A 125 -6.39 -4.14 -19.25
CA THR A 125 -5.73 -4.47 -20.51
C THR A 125 -4.26 -4.83 -20.27
N ASP A 126 -3.64 -5.56 -21.20
CA ASP A 126 -2.21 -5.88 -21.11
C ASP A 126 -1.37 -4.61 -21.12
N SER A 127 -1.71 -3.65 -21.98
CA SER A 127 -1.03 -2.34 -22.04
C SER A 127 -1.16 -1.55 -20.75
N GLY A 128 -2.35 -1.48 -20.15
CA GLY A 128 -2.56 -0.78 -18.89
C GLY A 128 -1.82 -1.43 -17.72
N ARG A 129 -1.73 -2.76 -17.73
CA ARG A 129 -0.95 -3.53 -16.76
C ARG A 129 0.56 -3.25 -16.91
N GLU A 130 1.07 -3.34 -18.14
CA GLU A 130 2.49 -3.11 -18.43
C GLU A 130 2.92 -1.70 -18.09
N GLU A 131 2.12 -0.69 -18.39
CA GLU A 131 2.41 0.70 -18.11
C GLU A 131 2.55 0.94 -16.60
N VAL A 132 1.55 0.55 -15.79
CA VAL A 132 1.58 0.80 -14.34
C VAL A 132 2.64 -0.04 -13.66
N LEU A 133 2.79 -1.32 -14.01
CA LEU A 133 3.84 -2.17 -13.45
C LEU A 133 5.23 -1.67 -13.84
N GLY A 134 5.41 -1.19 -15.08
CA GLY A 134 6.68 -0.60 -15.54
C GLY A 134 7.10 0.62 -14.72
N LEU A 135 6.14 1.48 -14.33
CA LEU A 135 6.39 2.62 -13.46
C LEU A 135 6.76 2.22 -12.01
N LEU A 136 6.24 1.10 -11.53
CA LEU A 136 6.49 0.60 -10.17
C LEU A 136 7.70 -0.35 -10.09
N MET A 137 8.13 -0.93 -11.20
CA MET A 137 9.19 -1.94 -11.24
C MET A 137 10.50 -1.51 -10.57
N PRO A 138 11.02 -0.27 -10.77
CA PRO A 138 12.24 0.16 -10.08
C PRO A 138 12.10 0.07 -8.55
N MET A 139 10.95 0.44 -7.99
CA MET A 139 10.67 0.34 -6.56
C MET A 139 10.64 -1.13 -6.11
N PHE A 140 9.97 -2.02 -6.84
CA PHE A 140 9.90 -3.44 -6.48
C PHE A 140 11.27 -4.11 -6.48
N VAL A 141 12.13 -3.76 -7.45
CA VAL A 141 13.50 -4.27 -7.50
C VAL A 141 14.30 -3.85 -6.26
N GLU A 142 14.21 -2.57 -5.87
CA GLU A 142 14.92 -2.08 -4.68
C GLU A 142 14.36 -2.68 -3.39
N LEU A 143 13.03 -2.86 -3.28
CA LEU A 143 12.42 -3.54 -2.13
C LEU A 143 12.84 -5.01 -2.04
N ALA A 144 12.96 -5.72 -3.16
CA ALA A 144 13.44 -7.10 -3.18
C ALA A 144 14.92 -7.19 -2.77
N ARG A 145 15.75 -6.23 -3.16
CA ARG A 145 17.15 -6.14 -2.73
C ARG A 145 17.25 -5.88 -1.23
N LEU A 146 16.49 -4.91 -0.74
CA LEU A 146 16.40 -4.61 0.68
C LEU A 146 15.99 -5.84 1.49
N ASP A 147 14.94 -6.56 1.07
CA ASP A 147 14.46 -7.76 1.79
C ASP A 147 15.52 -8.87 1.84
N ALA A 148 16.36 -8.97 0.80
CA ALA A 148 17.45 -9.94 0.74
C ALA A 148 18.62 -9.63 1.70
N GLU A 149 18.71 -8.42 2.25
CA GLU A 149 19.74 -8.03 3.24
C GLU A 149 19.43 -8.57 4.64
N PHE A 150 18.18 -8.99 4.90
CA PHE A 150 17.71 -9.50 6.19
C PHE A 150 17.72 -11.03 6.22
N ASP A 151 18.05 -11.60 7.37
CA ASP A 151 17.83 -13.02 7.60
C ASP A 151 16.36 -13.36 7.91
N ASP A 152 16.03 -14.64 8.07
CA ASP A 152 14.64 -15.09 8.30
C ASP A 152 14.08 -14.61 9.64
N GLU A 153 14.92 -14.51 10.68
CA GLU A 153 14.50 -14.06 12.02
C GLU A 153 14.21 -12.55 11.99
N GLU A 154 15.06 -11.78 11.34
CA GLU A 154 14.89 -10.33 11.15
C GLU A 154 13.64 -10.04 10.31
N ARG A 155 13.44 -10.74 9.18
CA ARG A 155 12.22 -10.64 8.36
C ARG A 155 10.95 -10.96 9.16
N ALA A 156 11.00 -11.97 10.04
CA ALA A 156 9.87 -12.30 10.90
C ALA A 156 9.52 -11.18 11.89
N VAL A 157 10.52 -10.50 12.45
CA VAL A 157 10.31 -9.32 13.33
C VAL A 157 9.69 -8.17 12.55
N VAL A 158 10.23 -7.82 11.39
CA VAL A 158 9.72 -6.76 10.52
C VAL A 158 8.27 -7.06 10.09
N ALA A 159 8.01 -8.28 9.62
CA ALA A 159 6.67 -8.70 9.20
C ALA A 159 5.65 -8.62 10.35
N ARG A 160 6.05 -9.02 11.56
CA ARG A 160 5.20 -8.90 12.76
C ARG A 160 4.89 -7.45 13.10
N TYR A 161 5.90 -6.57 13.05
CA TYR A 161 5.72 -5.14 13.31
C TYR A 161 4.73 -4.52 12.31
N LEU A 162 4.95 -4.74 11.01
CA LEU A 162 4.09 -4.20 9.95
C LEU A 162 2.65 -4.72 10.03
N ARG A 163 2.43 -6.02 10.33
CA ARG A 163 1.08 -6.57 10.50
C ARG A 163 0.35 -5.95 11.70
N ARG A 164 1.05 -5.71 12.82
CA ARG A 164 0.46 -5.02 13.98
C ARG A 164 0.17 -3.55 13.70
N THR A 165 0.97 -2.91 12.87
CA THR A 165 0.69 -1.54 12.40
C THR A 165 -0.61 -1.48 11.59
N ILE A 166 -0.85 -2.45 10.70
CA ILE A 166 -2.12 -2.55 9.95
C ILE A 166 -3.29 -2.66 10.93
N GLN A 167 -3.22 -3.55 11.92
CA GLN A 167 -4.26 -3.69 12.95
C GLN A 167 -4.51 -2.39 13.75
N ALA A 168 -3.46 -1.60 13.98
CA ALA A 168 -3.64 -0.29 14.62
C ALA A 168 -4.38 0.72 13.73
N PHE A 169 -4.25 0.62 12.41
CA PHE A 169 -5.01 1.45 11.46
C PHE A 169 -6.48 1.02 11.39
N ASP A 170 -6.75 -0.29 11.51
CA ASP A 170 -8.12 -0.83 11.52
C ASP A 170 -8.96 -0.20 12.65
N ALA A 171 -8.36 0.16 13.78
CA ALA A 171 -9.06 0.88 14.87
C ALA A 171 -9.62 2.25 14.46
N VAL A 172 -9.16 2.83 13.36
CA VAL A 172 -9.68 4.10 12.80
C VAL A 172 -10.59 3.83 11.60
N ILE A 173 -10.29 2.78 10.82
CA ILE A 173 -11.02 2.45 9.59
C ILE A 173 -12.37 1.81 9.92
N ASP A 174 -12.41 0.95 10.92
CA ASP A 174 -13.60 0.20 11.33
C ASP A 174 -13.71 0.24 12.89
N PRO A 175 -14.05 1.39 13.45
CA PRO A 175 -14.23 1.53 14.88
C PRO A 175 -15.49 0.75 15.30
N ASP A 176 -15.36 -0.20 16.24
CA ASP A 176 -16.47 -0.97 16.88
C ASP A 176 -17.59 -0.06 17.43
#